data_b1daad0ee41e5d7284c6512ae35125a3
#
_entry.id   b1daad0ee41e5d7284c6512ae35125a3
#
_cell.length_a   1.000
_cell.length_b   1.000
_cell.length_c   1.000
_cell.angle_alpha   90.00
_cell.angle_beta   90.00
_cell.angle_gamma   90.00
#
_symmetry.space_group_name_H-M   'P 1'
#
loop_
_entity.id
_entity.type
_entity.pdbx_description
1 polymer ?
#
loop_
_entity_poly.entity_id
_entity_poly.type
_entity_poly.pdbx_seq_one_letter_code
_entity_poly.pdbx_strand_id
1 'polypeptide(L)'
;MLDTVTKQDHRHSGGALRPFPDARDIEAVLTLATRAPSIDNTQPWRWRVDRTSLHLYTDPGMQLPSTDPDGRDLILSCGAALHHCVVALAAMGWRADVHRLPDPADPGHLAAIEVSPHSPDSAETVLAEAIPRRRTDRRTYSARPVAATEIAAMAAVAAQMGVTLRVVDARERLHDIVKRAALAHATDRDYLVELARWSGRYGSRAGVPARNIPEHDCGAPIPGRIFAGPGLAQPPGTSPAQDNAIILVLGSEAEDRLAQLRAGEATSALLLTATVMGLASCPITEPLEIPETRDAVRDDVWGAQGYPQMLLRVGWAADSAAALPPTPRRALCDVVEWAGP
;
A
#
# COMPACT_ATOMS: atom_id res chain seq x y z
N MET A 1 -8.18 68.55 -36.66
CA MET A 1 -7.77 67.15 -36.79
C MET A 1 -7.73 66.57 -35.39
N LEU A 2 -8.74 65.79 -35.05
CA LEU A 2 -8.96 65.26 -33.73
C LEU A 2 -8.55 63.80 -33.75
N ASP A 3 -7.50 63.47 -33.01
CA ASP A 3 -7.04 62.09 -32.78
C ASP A 3 -7.95 61.37 -31.81
N THR A 4 -8.57 60.32 -32.29
CA THR A 4 -9.45 59.45 -31.50
C THR A 4 -8.60 58.37 -30.88
N VAL A 5 -8.31 58.46 -29.58
CA VAL A 5 -7.66 57.43 -28.80
C VAL A 5 -8.66 56.30 -28.48
N THR A 6 -8.50 55.16 -29.11
CA THR A 6 -9.30 53.96 -28.85
C THR A 6 -8.83 53.30 -27.51
N LYS A 7 -9.68 53.37 -26.48
CA LYS A 7 -9.50 52.57 -25.24
C LYS A 7 -9.68 51.10 -25.57
N GLN A 8 -8.62 50.34 -25.45
CA GLN A 8 -8.70 48.87 -25.43
C GLN A 8 -9.24 48.43 -24.03
N ASP A 9 -10.48 47.94 -24.07
CA ASP A 9 -11.06 47.21 -22.93
C ASP A 9 -10.32 45.90 -22.77
N HIS A 10 -9.48 45.82 -21.72
CA HIS A 10 -9.00 44.54 -21.19
C HIS A 10 -10.17 43.82 -20.51
N ARG A 11 -10.92 43.04 -21.28
CA ARG A 11 -11.82 42.05 -20.71
C ARG A 11 -10.99 41.05 -19.94
N HIS A 12 -11.14 41.07 -18.61
CA HIS A 12 -10.69 39.96 -17.75
C HIS A 12 -11.42 38.72 -18.24
N SER A 13 -10.69 37.80 -18.88
CA SER A 13 -11.16 36.46 -19.12
C SER A 13 -11.34 35.79 -17.75
N GLY A 14 -12.59 35.75 -17.29
CA GLY A 14 -12.98 34.92 -16.17
C GLY A 14 -12.54 33.50 -16.48
N GLY A 15 -11.50 33.02 -15.77
CA GLY A 15 -11.03 31.65 -15.89
C GLY A 15 -12.24 30.72 -15.60
N ALA A 16 -12.66 29.95 -16.57
CA ALA A 16 -13.62 28.89 -16.36
C ALA A 16 -13.06 28.00 -15.25
N LEU A 17 -13.82 27.84 -14.17
CA LEU A 17 -13.49 26.88 -13.10
C LEU A 17 -13.23 25.53 -13.76
N ARG A 18 -12.05 24.95 -13.53
CA ARG A 18 -11.78 23.59 -14.00
C ARG A 18 -12.84 22.67 -13.40
N PRO A 19 -13.45 21.77 -14.19
CA PRO A 19 -14.45 20.86 -13.65
C PRO A 19 -13.79 20.00 -12.59
N PHE A 20 -14.49 19.82 -11.46
CA PHE A 20 -14.07 18.98 -10.33
C PHE A 20 -15.20 18.00 -10.01
N PRO A 21 -14.92 16.75 -9.56
CA PRO A 21 -15.94 15.79 -9.22
C PRO A 21 -16.89 16.34 -8.14
N ASP A 22 -18.14 15.92 -8.17
CA ASP A 22 -19.06 16.29 -7.10
C ASP A 22 -18.74 15.55 -5.78
N ALA A 23 -19.40 15.97 -4.70
CA ALA A 23 -19.13 15.41 -3.37
C ALA A 23 -19.40 13.89 -3.31
N ARG A 24 -20.38 13.39 -4.03
CA ARG A 24 -20.75 11.97 -4.08
C ARG A 24 -19.66 11.15 -4.79
N ASP A 25 -19.15 11.67 -5.89
CA ASP A 25 -18.05 11.04 -6.64
C ASP A 25 -16.78 10.99 -5.79
N ILE A 26 -16.45 12.10 -5.09
CA ILE A 26 -15.31 12.14 -4.17
C ILE A 26 -15.46 11.14 -3.01
N GLU A 27 -16.64 11.04 -2.41
CA GLU A 27 -16.92 10.03 -1.37
C GLU A 27 -16.71 8.60 -1.89
N ALA A 28 -17.15 8.30 -3.12
CA ALA A 28 -16.94 7.00 -3.75
C ALA A 28 -15.45 6.73 -4.01
N VAL A 29 -14.71 7.71 -4.55
CA VAL A 29 -13.25 7.63 -4.75
C VAL A 29 -12.53 7.37 -3.43
N LEU A 30 -12.80 8.16 -2.39
CA LEU A 30 -12.13 8.03 -1.09
C LEU A 30 -12.53 6.75 -0.35
N THR A 31 -13.76 6.25 -0.56
CA THR A 31 -14.17 4.93 -0.08
C THR A 31 -13.31 3.81 -0.66
N LEU A 32 -12.94 3.90 -1.95
CA LEU A 32 -12.00 2.96 -2.58
C LEU A 32 -10.57 3.22 -2.13
N ALA A 33 -10.13 4.48 -2.04
CA ALA A 33 -8.79 4.85 -1.60
C ALA A 33 -8.48 4.30 -0.19
N THR A 34 -9.41 4.42 0.74
CA THR A 34 -9.26 3.95 2.12
C THR A 34 -9.26 2.41 2.26
N ARG A 35 -9.54 1.66 1.19
CA ARG A 35 -9.37 0.19 1.18
C ARG A 35 -7.91 -0.25 1.00
N ALA A 36 -7.00 0.67 0.80
CA ALA A 36 -5.57 0.37 0.68
C ALA A 36 -5.04 -0.48 1.85
N PRO A 37 -3.99 -1.29 1.62
CA PRO A 37 -3.27 -1.92 2.71
C PRO A 37 -2.49 -0.88 3.52
N SER A 38 -2.29 -1.16 4.80
CA SER A 38 -1.40 -0.40 5.66
C SER A 38 -0.73 -1.32 6.67
N ILE A 39 0.40 -0.86 7.23
CA ILE A 39 1.06 -1.57 8.32
C ILE A 39 0.03 -1.86 9.42
N ASP A 40 -0.06 -3.10 9.85
CA ASP A 40 -1.00 -3.61 10.85
C ASP A 40 -2.45 -3.08 10.74
N ASN A 41 -2.87 -2.69 9.51
CA ASN A 41 -4.17 -2.07 9.24
C ASN A 41 -4.43 -0.80 10.08
N THR A 42 -3.38 -0.02 10.35
CA THR A 42 -3.46 1.24 11.10
C THR A 42 -4.21 2.33 10.34
N GLN A 43 -4.14 2.32 8.99
CA GLN A 43 -4.80 3.30 8.13
C GLN A 43 -4.35 4.74 8.48
N PRO A 44 -3.04 5.04 8.36
CA PRO A 44 -2.42 6.24 8.93
C PRO A 44 -2.51 7.46 8.01
N TRP A 45 -3.61 7.61 7.35
CA TRP A 45 -3.89 8.68 6.39
C TRP A 45 -5.03 9.57 6.83
N ARG A 46 -4.94 10.85 6.46
CA ARG A 46 -6.00 11.85 6.50
C ARG A 46 -6.14 12.49 5.12
N TRP A 47 -7.36 12.64 4.68
CA TRP A 47 -7.71 13.29 3.43
C TRP A 47 -8.34 14.64 3.71
N ARG A 48 -7.98 15.63 2.92
CA ARG A 48 -8.66 16.91 2.90
C ARG A 48 -9.16 17.17 1.48
N VAL A 49 -10.43 17.56 1.37
CA VAL A 49 -11.10 17.87 0.11
C VAL A 49 -11.27 19.38 0.05
N ASP A 50 -10.56 20.01 -0.86
CA ASP A 50 -10.72 21.43 -1.17
C ASP A 50 -11.65 21.60 -2.40
N ARG A 51 -11.92 22.82 -2.84
CA ARG A 51 -12.85 23.09 -3.94
C ARG A 51 -12.39 22.56 -5.30
N THR A 52 -11.10 22.36 -5.49
CA THR A 52 -10.49 22.00 -6.78
C THR A 52 -9.42 20.93 -6.67
N SER A 53 -9.17 20.40 -5.48
CA SER A 53 -8.08 19.46 -5.21
C SER A 53 -8.37 18.54 -4.04
N LEU A 54 -7.70 17.40 -4.04
CA LEU A 54 -7.64 16.47 -2.92
C LEU A 54 -6.25 16.51 -2.31
N HIS A 55 -6.15 16.42 -1.00
CA HIS A 55 -4.88 16.42 -0.30
C HIS A 55 -4.77 15.20 0.61
N LEU A 56 -3.60 14.57 0.59
CA LEU A 56 -3.28 13.44 1.46
C LEU A 56 -2.25 13.87 2.50
N TYR A 57 -2.58 13.61 3.75
CA TYR A 57 -1.72 13.84 4.91
C TYR A 57 -1.48 12.55 5.69
N THR A 58 -0.37 12.50 6.42
CA THR A 58 -0.17 11.50 7.47
C THR A 58 -1.12 11.76 8.65
N ASP A 59 -1.52 10.69 9.35
CA ASP A 59 -2.17 10.74 10.66
C ASP A 59 -1.17 10.24 11.73
N PRO A 60 -0.39 11.13 12.39
CA PRO A 60 0.63 10.74 13.36
C PRO A 60 0.07 9.95 14.55
N GLY A 61 -1.25 10.12 14.85
CA GLY A 61 -1.92 9.35 15.90
C GLY A 61 -2.07 7.84 15.58
N MET A 62 -1.80 7.46 14.34
CA MET A 62 -1.83 6.07 13.85
C MET A 62 -0.44 5.49 13.61
N GLN A 63 0.64 6.21 13.92
CA GLN A 63 2.00 5.69 13.88
C GLN A 63 2.19 4.58 14.92
N LEU A 64 3.05 3.63 14.61
CA LEU A 64 3.45 2.53 15.48
C LEU A 64 4.86 2.83 16.02
N PRO A 65 5.01 3.42 17.20
CA PRO A 65 6.30 3.90 17.67
C PRO A 65 7.34 2.79 17.91
N SER A 66 6.91 1.56 18.16
CA SER A 66 7.81 0.42 18.35
C SER A 66 8.09 -0.34 17.05
N THR A 67 7.08 -0.46 16.17
CA THR A 67 7.20 -1.16 14.89
C THR A 67 7.81 -0.27 13.81
N ASP A 68 7.42 1.01 13.77
CA ASP A 68 7.77 1.99 12.73
C ASP A 68 8.22 3.32 13.36
N PRO A 69 9.32 3.33 14.13
CA PRO A 69 9.78 4.54 14.83
C PRO A 69 10.12 5.68 13.87
N ASP A 70 10.63 5.37 12.68
CA ASP A 70 11.02 6.35 11.67
C ASP A 70 9.84 6.86 10.82
N GLY A 71 8.63 6.26 10.95
CA GLY A 71 7.45 6.57 10.16
C GLY A 71 7.56 6.17 8.69
N ARG A 72 8.47 5.27 8.35
CA ARG A 72 8.69 4.77 7.00
C ARG A 72 7.48 4.00 6.47
N ASP A 73 7.00 3.04 7.24
CA ASP A 73 5.87 2.18 6.86
C ASP A 73 4.54 2.94 6.91
N LEU A 74 4.47 3.99 7.73
CA LEU A 74 3.39 4.96 7.71
C LEU A 74 3.32 5.66 6.35
N ILE A 75 4.46 6.16 5.82
CA ILE A 75 4.52 6.82 4.51
C ILE A 75 4.21 5.84 3.38
N LEU A 76 4.76 4.62 3.42
CA LEU A 76 4.45 3.54 2.48
C LEU A 76 2.94 3.24 2.46
N SER A 77 2.31 3.18 3.64
CA SER A 77 0.86 2.96 3.77
C SER A 77 0.05 4.09 3.12
N CYS A 78 0.47 5.34 3.32
CA CYS A 78 -0.14 6.50 2.67
C CYS A 78 0.06 6.46 1.14
N GLY A 79 1.23 6.05 0.65
CA GLY A 79 1.49 5.84 -0.78
C GLY A 79 0.54 4.81 -1.40
N ALA A 80 0.26 3.72 -0.68
CA ALA A 80 -0.73 2.75 -1.13
C ALA A 80 -2.15 3.34 -1.23
N ALA A 81 -2.54 4.21 -0.29
CA ALA A 81 -3.82 4.91 -0.34
C ALA A 81 -3.89 5.94 -1.48
N LEU A 82 -2.77 6.64 -1.74
CA LEU A 82 -2.63 7.56 -2.87
C LEU A 82 -2.85 6.83 -4.20
N HIS A 83 -2.20 5.69 -4.41
CA HIS A 83 -2.37 4.90 -5.63
C HIS A 83 -3.81 4.39 -5.79
N HIS A 84 -4.45 3.89 -4.72
CA HIS A 84 -5.87 3.51 -4.77
C HIS A 84 -6.77 4.70 -5.17
N CYS A 85 -6.47 5.92 -4.68
CA CYS A 85 -7.19 7.13 -5.04
C CYS A 85 -7.06 7.44 -6.55
N VAL A 86 -5.83 7.39 -7.08
CA VAL A 86 -5.55 7.61 -8.52
C VAL A 86 -6.29 6.60 -9.39
N VAL A 87 -6.24 5.31 -9.02
CA VAL A 87 -6.95 4.23 -9.73
C VAL A 87 -8.48 4.44 -9.69
N ALA A 88 -9.02 4.82 -8.54
CA ALA A 88 -10.45 5.09 -8.40
C ALA A 88 -10.90 6.31 -9.22
N LEU A 89 -10.11 7.40 -9.21
CA LEU A 89 -10.35 8.59 -10.03
C LEU A 89 -10.37 8.23 -11.52
N ALA A 90 -9.35 7.50 -12.01
CA ALA A 90 -9.25 7.11 -13.40
C ALA A 90 -10.48 6.32 -13.87
N ALA A 91 -10.89 5.30 -13.11
CA ALA A 91 -12.07 4.49 -13.41
C ALA A 91 -13.39 5.28 -13.37
N MET A 92 -13.43 6.39 -12.62
CA MET A 92 -14.60 7.29 -12.54
C MET A 92 -14.55 8.46 -13.54
N GLY A 93 -13.60 8.44 -14.48
CA GLY A 93 -13.53 9.44 -15.56
C GLY A 93 -12.71 10.69 -15.20
N TRP A 94 -11.77 10.58 -14.27
CA TRP A 94 -10.92 11.68 -13.84
C TRP A 94 -9.44 11.32 -13.91
N ARG A 95 -8.65 12.12 -14.61
CA ARG A 95 -7.19 12.02 -14.58
C ARG A 95 -6.67 12.80 -13.38
N ALA A 96 -5.85 12.13 -12.56
CA ALA A 96 -5.15 12.73 -11.44
C ALA A 96 -3.79 13.28 -11.87
N ASP A 97 -3.50 14.53 -11.53
CA ASP A 97 -2.16 15.13 -11.54
C ASP A 97 -1.68 15.23 -10.10
N VAL A 98 -0.63 14.46 -9.77
CA VAL A 98 -0.20 14.23 -8.39
C VAL A 98 1.09 14.99 -8.09
N HIS A 99 0.99 16.00 -7.26
CA HIS A 99 2.11 16.76 -6.70
C HIS A 99 2.51 16.14 -5.36
N ARG A 100 3.61 15.38 -5.36
CA ARG A 100 4.12 14.70 -4.16
C ARG A 100 4.96 15.64 -3.32
N LEU A 101 4.77 15.60 -1.98
CA LEU A 101 5.46 16.43 -1.00
C LEU A 101 5.39 17.94 -1.37
N PRO A 102 4.18 18.49 -1.59
CA PRO A 102 4.01 19.80 -2.20
C PRO A 102 4.46 20.95 -1.30
N ASP A 103 4.51 20.75 0.02
CA ASP A 103 4.92 21.75 0.99
C ASP A 103 6.10 21.27 1.84
N PRO A 104 7.33 21.77 1.59
CA PRO A 104 8.49 21.43 2.42
C PRO A 104 8.37 21.86 3.89
N ALA A 105 7.50 22.83 4.22
CA ALA A 105 7.28 23.29 5.58
C ALA A 105 6.29 22.40 6.35
N ASP A 106 5.46 21.62 5.64
CA ASP A 106 4.56 20.64 6.24
C ASP A 106 4.93 19.21 5.80
N PRO A 107 5.83 18.55 6.53
CA PRO A 107 6.23 17.18 6.19
C PRO A 107 5.09 16.16 6.30
N GLY A 108 3.98 16.49 6.97
CA GLY A 108 2.77 15.67 7.00
C GLY A 108 2.00 15.68 5.70
N HIS A 109 2.14 16.71 4.85
CA HIS A 109 1.46 16.85 3.58
C HIS A 109 2.16 16.02 2.49
N LEU A 110 1.63 14.83 2.19
CA LEU A 110 2.28 13.86 1.30
C LEU A 110 1.95 14.07 -0.17
N ALA A 111 0.73 14.50 -0.49
CA ALA A 111 0.33 14.76 -1.88
C ALA A 111 -0.80 15.79 -1.99
N ALA A 112 -0.75 16.58 -3.07
CA ALA A 112 -1.86 17.35 -3.58
C ALA A 112 -2.25 16.76 -4.96
N ILE A 113 -3.54 16.59 -5.20
CA ILE A 113 -4.08 15.95 -6.40
C ILE A 113 -5.03 16.93 -7.08
N GLU A 114 -4.65 17.40 -8.25
CA GLU A 114 -5.54 18.08 -9.17
C GLU A 114 -6.17 17.08 -10.13
N VAL A 115 -7.39 17.35 -10.58
CA VAL A 115 -8.09 16.42 -11.46
C VAL A 115 -8.57 17.12 -12.72
N SER A 116 -8.66 16.36 -13.81
CA SER A 116 -9.24 16.79 -15.09
C SER A 116 -10.08 15.67 -15.68
N PRO A 117 -11.08 15.98 -16.51
CA PRO A 117 -11.89 14.96 -17.18
C PRO A 117 -11.02 13.99 -17.98
N HIS A 118 -11.37 12.70 -17.91
CA HIS A 118 -10.69 11.60 -18.55
C HIS A 118 -11.71 10.58 -19.08
N SER A 119 -11.37 9.86 -20.12
CA SER A 119 -12.17 8.71 -20.57
C SER A 119 -11.47 7.44 -20.12
N PRO A 120 -12.04 6.70 -19.16
CA PRO A 120 -11.39 5.52 -18.62
C PRO A 120 -11.24 4.44 -19.68
N ASP A 121 -10.12 3.75 -19.66
CA ASP A 121 -9.92 2.53 -20.44
C ASP A 121 -10.34 1.27 -19.66
N SER A 122 -10.30 0.13 -20.36
CA SER A 122 -10.67 -1.15 -19.75
C SER A 122 -9.69 -1.61 -18.66
N ALA A 123 -8.42 -1.27 -18.78
CA ALA A 123 -7.40 -1.66 -17.80
C ALA A 123 -7.57 -0.90 -16.48
N GLU A 124 -7.84 0.40 -16.56
CA GLU A 124 -8.14 1.25 -15.39
C GLU A 124 -9.39 0.75 -14.64
N THR A 125 -10.44 0.38 -15.39
CA THR A 125 -11.67 -0.16 -14.80
C THR A 125 -11.41 -1.50 -14.09
N VAL A 126 -10.72 -2.44 -14.74
CA VAL A 126 -10.38 -3.74 -14.17
C VAL A 126 -9.50 -3.60 -12.92
N LEU A 127 -8.57 -2.65 -12.92
CA LEU A 127 -7.71 -2.38 -11.77
C LEU A 127 -8.51 -1.81 -10.59
N ALA A 128 -9.46 -0.91 -10.84
CA ALA A 128 -10.35 -0.39 -9.80
C ALA A 128 -11.25 -1.48 -9.19
N GLU A 129 -11.77 -2.40 -10.03
CA GLU A 129 -12.54 -3.56 -9.58
C GLU A 129 -11.72 -4.53 -8.71
N ALA A 130 -10.40 -4.52 -8.81
CA ALA A 130 -9.53 -5.30 -7.94
C ALA A 130 -9.44 -4.74 -6.51
N ILE A 131 -9.65 -3.43 -6.30
CA ILE A 131 -9.57 -2.79 -4.97
C ILE A 131 -10.45 -3.50 -3.91
N PRO A 132 -11.76 -3.71 -4.12
CA PRO A 132 -12.59 -4.39 -3.13
C PRO A 132 -12.29 -5.89 -3.00
N ARG A 133 -11.62 -6.52 -3.96
CA ARG A 133 -11.28 -7.96 -3.96
C ARG A 133 -9.93 -8.24 -3.30
N ARG A 134 -8.97 -7.32 -3.37
CA ARG A 134 -7.62 -7.49 -2.82
C ARG A 134 -7.65 -7.86 -1.33
N ARG A 135 -6.92 -8.90 -0.98
CA ARG A 135 -6.73 -9.37 0.41
C ARG A 135 -5.23 -9.58 0.68
N THR A 136 -4.84 -9.52 1.93
CA THR A 136 -3.55 -10.03 2.39
C THR A 136 -3.77 -11.46 2.86
N ASP A 137 -3.22 -12.43 2.13
CA ASP A 137 -3.34 -13.85 2.45
C ASP A 137 -2.05 -14.36 3.08
N ARG A 138 -2.13 -14.65 4.37
CA ARG A 138 -1.00 -15.15 5.17
C ARG A 138 -0.96 -16.68 5.26
N ARG A 139 -1.92 -17.37 4.62
CA ARG A 139 -2.02 -18.84 4.64
C ARG A 139 -0.99 -19.47 3.71
N THR A 140 -0.81 -20.78 3.85
CA THR A 140 -0.04 -21.61 2.92
C THR A 140 -0.63 -21.57 1.52
N TYR A 141 0.21 -21.36 0.50
CA TYR A 141 -0.20 -21.32 -0.90
C TYR A 141 -0.10 -22.71 -1.56
N SER A 142 -0.54 -22.80 -2.81
CA SER A 142 -0.49 -24.04 -3.59
C SER A 142 0.90 -24.30 -4.16
N ALA A 143 1.11 -25.52 -4.64
CA ALA A 143 2.32 -25.91 -5.36
C ALA A 143 2.42 -25.36 -6.80
N ARG A 144 1.38 -24.64 -7.27
CA ARG A 144 1.37 -24.05 -8.61
C ARG A 144 2.41 -22.94 -8.72
N PRO A 145 3.33 -22.98 -9.70
CA PRO A 145 4.33 -21.93 -9.88
C PRO A 145 3.70 -20.63 -10.39
N VAL A 146 4.28 -19.50 -10.04
CA VAL A 146 4.02 -18.20 -10.68
C VAL A 146 4.79 -18.16 -11.99
N ALA A 147 4.12 -17.84 -13.09
CA ALA A 147 4.75 -17.82 -14.41
C ALA A 147 5.68 -16.60 -14.57
N ALA A 148 6.74 -16.77 -15.38
CA ALA A 148 7.67 -15.70 -15.66
C ALA A 148 6.99 -14.45 -16.30
N THR A 149 5.92 -14.66 -17.07
CA THR A 149 5.11 -13.59 -17.67
C THR A 149 4.35 -12.78 -16.63
N GLU A 150 3.87 -13.42 -15.56
CA GLU A 150 3.20 -12.73 -14.42
C GLU A 150 4.20 -11.89 -13.64
N ILE A 151 5.41 -12.44 -13.41
CA ILE A 151 6.51 -11.70 -12.76
C ILE A 151 6.94 -10.50 -13.60
N ALA A 152 7.12 -10.69 -14.92
CA ALA A 152 7.51 -9.63 -15.84
C ALA A 152 6.48 -8.50 -15.91
N ALA A 153 5.18 -8.82 -15.89
CA ALA A 153 4.11 -7.83 -15.87
C ALA A 153 4.14 -7.02 -14.56
N MET A 154 4.33 -7.66 -13.41
CA MET A 154 4.50 -6.96 -12.13
C MET A 154 5.75 -6.08 -12.13
N ALA A 155 6.88 -6.55 -12.68
CA ALA A 155 8.12 -5.77 -12.78
C ALA A 155 7.94 -4.52 -13.66
N ALA A 156 7.19 -4.63 -14.76
CA ALA A 156 6.88 -3.49 -15.63
C ALA A 156 6.03 -2.42 -14.91
N VAL A 157 5.06 -2.85 -14.11
CA VAL A 157 4.24 -1.93 -13.29
C VAL A 157 5.10 -1.21 -12.23
N ALA A 158 6.00 -1.92 -11.55
CA ALA A 158 6.92 -1.33 -10.59
C ALA A 158 7.83 -0.28 -11.25
N ALA A 159 8.38 -0.59 -12.41
CA ALA A 159 9.25 0.32 -13.17
C ALA A 159 8.54 1.62 -13.57
N GLN A 160 7.25 1.56 -13.93
CA GLN A 160 6.45 2.76 -14.22
C GLN A 160 6.31 3.70 -13.02
N MET A 161 6.41 3.16 -11.79
CA MET A 161 6.38 3.92 -10.54
C MET A 161 7.77 4.40 -10.09
N GLY A 162 8.82 4.13 -10.89
CA GLY A 162 10.21 4.51 -10.57
C GLY A 162 10.86 3.64 -9.50
N VAL A 163 10.40 2.39 -9.33
CA VAL A 163 10.97 1.41 -8.41
C VAL A 163 11.31 0.12 -9.13
N THR A 164 12.29 -0.61 -8.60
CA THR A 164 12.75 -1.87 -9.17
C THR A 164 12.15 -3.05 -8.41
N LEU A 165 11.66 -4.06 -9.14
CA LEU A 165 11.20 -5.33 -8.60
C LEU A 165 12.17 -6.45 -8.96
N ARG A 166 12.53 -7.28 -7.98
CA ARG A 166 13.36 -8.48 -8.19
C ARG A 166 12.75 -9.69 -7.49
N VAL A 167 12.98 -10.87 -8.04
CA VAL A 167 12.72 -12.14 -7.34
C VAL A 167 13.85 -12.37 -6.36
N VAL A 168 13.52 -12.81 -5.16
CA VAL A 168 14.51 -13.18 -4.16
C VAL A 168 15.01 -14.61 -4.41
N ASP A 169 16.24 -14.74 -4.88
CA ASP A 169 16.90 -16.02 -5.09
C ASP A 169 17.54 -16.54 -3.78
N ALA A 170 18.03 -15.63 -2.93
CA ALA A 170 18.72 -15.93 -1.66
C ALA A 170 17.71 -16.25 -0.53
N ARG A 171 16.82 -17.24 -0.74
CA ARG A 171 15.72 -17.57 0.19
C ARG A 171 16.20 -17.98 1.57
N GLU A 172 17.28 -18.76 1.67
CA GLU A 172 17.84 -19.20 2.95
C GLU A 172 18.37 -18.00 3.77
N ARG A 173 19.06 -17.07 3.12
CA ARG A 173 19.53 -15.84 3.78
C ARG A 173 18.36 -14.98 4.26
N LEU A 174 17.34 -14.80 3.42
CA LEU A 174 16.13 -14.07 3.82
C LEU A 174 15.44 -14.77 5.00
N HIS A 175 15.35 -16.11 5.00
CA HIS A 175 14.78 -16.87 6.11
C HIS A 175 15.51 -16.56 7.43
N ASP A 176 16.86 -16.56 7.43
CA ASP A 176 17.66 -16.27 8.61
C ASP A 176 17.50 -14.80 9.06
N ILE A 177 17.37 -13.86 8.12
CA ILE A 177 17.13 -12.45 8.44
C ILE A 177 15.74 -12.29 9.09
N VAL A 178 14.70 -12.91 8.53
CA VAL A 178 13.33 -12.88 9.12
C VAL A 178 13.32 -13.47 10.52
N LYS A 179 14.02 -14.59 10.75
CA LYS A 179 14.16 -15.17 12.10
C LYS A 179 14.82 -14.22 13.09
N ARG A 180 15.88 -13.54 12.67
CA ARG A 180 16.55 -12.55 13.54
C ARG A 180 15.62 -11.39 13.88
N ALA A 181 14.84 -10.87 12.91
CA ALA A 181 13.87 -9.83 13.14
C ALA A 181 12.78 -10.30 14.13
N ALA A 182 12.21 -11.49 13.90
CA ALA A 182 11.19 -12.07 14.78
C ALA A 182 11.73 -12.28 16.22
N LEU A 183 12.99 -12.71 16.38
CA LEU A 183 13.61 -12.86 17.69
C LEU A 183 13.84 -11.51 18.40
N ALA A 184 14.28 -10.49 17.68
CA ALA A 184 14.44 -9.15 18.23
C ALA A 184 13.08 -8.58 18.70
N HIS A 185 12.05 -8.69 17.91
CA HIS A 185 10.69 -8.29 18.27
C HIS A 185 10.12 -9.11 19.45
N ALA A 186 10.39 -10.42 19.51
CA ALA A 186 9.92 -11.27 20.60
C ALA A 186 10.56 -10.92 21.96
N THR A 187 11.69 -10.22 21.98
CA THR A 187 12.38 -9.76 23.19
C THR A 187 12.09 -8.30 23.51
N ASP A 188 11.43 -7.56 22.64
CA ASP A 188 11.03 -6.16 22.84
C ASP A 188 9.63 -6.09 23.47
N ARG A 189 9.58 -5.64 24.73
CA ARG A 189 8.34 -5.53 25.49
C ARG A 189 7.38 -4.49 24.91
N ASP A 190 7.89 -3.37 24.45
CA ASP A 190 7.06 -2.26 23.95
C ASP A 190 6.45 -2.65 22.60
N TYR A 191 7.22 -3.32 21.73
CA TYR A 191 6.73 -3.93 20.51
C TYR A 191 5.61 -4.96 20.78
N LEU A 192 5.80 -5.87 21.75
CA LEU A 192 4.80 -6.89 22.06
C LEU A 192 3.48 -6.27 22.57
N VAL A 193 3.55 -5.20 23.36
CA VAL A 193 2.37 -4.45 23.83
C VAL A 193 1.67 -3.77 22.63
N GLU A 194 2.44 -3.15 21.74
CA GLU A 194 1.92 -2.53 20.54
C GLU A 194 1.25 -3.57 19.61
N LEU A 195 1.92 -4.68 19.34
CA LEU A 195 1.42 -5.78 18.54
C LEU A 195 0.09 -6.35 19.09
N ALA A 196 0.00 -6.57 20.40
CA ALA A 196 -1.22 -7.02 21.06
C ALA A 196 -2.35 -5.99 20.96
N ARG A 197 -2.03 -4.70 20.89
CA ARG A 197 -2.99 -3.62 20.68
C ARG A 197 -3.54 -3.61 19.24
N TRP A 198 -2.73 -3.96 18.25
CA TRP A 198 -3.07 -3.85 16.84
C TRP A 198 -3.42 -5.17 16.16
N SER A 199 -3.39 -6.29 16.86
CA SER A 199 -3.73 -7.62 16.31
C SER A 199 -4.70 -8.41 17.19
N GLY A 200 -5.36 -9.41 16.60
CA GLY A 200 -6.26 -10.34 17.30
C GLY A 200 -7.59 -9.76 17.75
N ARG A 201 -7.94 -8.55 17.35
CA ARG A 201 -9.16 -7.88 17.84
C ARG A 201 -10.41 -8.30 17.09
N TYR A 202 -11.52 -8.30 17.82
CA TYR A 202 -12.87 -8.46 17.29
C TYR A 202 -13.60 -7.10 17.34
N GLY A 203 -14.24 -6.71 16.21
CA GLY A 203 -15.09 -5.51 16.16
C GLY A 203 -14.34 -4.17 16.05
N SER A 204 -13.02 -4.14 16.00
CA SER A 204 -12.24 -2.91 15.75
C SER A 204 -12.29 -2.51 14.28
N ARG A 205 -12.34 -1.20 13.99
CA ARG A 205 -12.23 -0.64 12.63
C ARG A 205 -10.77 -0.50 12.15
N ALA A 206 -9.80 -0.70 13.04
CA ALA A 206 -8.36 -0.69 12.77
C ALA A 206 -7.69 -1.89 13.45
N GLY A 207 -6.48 -2.22 13.02
CA GLY A 207 -5.77 -3.41 13.46
C GLY A 207 -6.08 -4.65 12.61
N VAL A 208 -5.31 -5.72 12.79
CA VAL A 208 -5.45 -7.00 12.07
C VAL A 208 -6.42 -7.90 12.85
N PRO A 209 -7.61 -8.24 12.29
CA PRO A 209 -8.57 -9.07 13.00
C PRO A 209 -8.09 -10.52 13.11
N ALA A 210 -8.44 -11.21 14.21
CA ALA A 210 -8.13 -12.63 14.42
C ALA A 210 -8.50 -13.52 13.22
N ARG A 211 -9.66 -13.28 12.61
CA ARG A 211 -10.15 -14.02 11.43
C ARG A 211 -9.31 -13.84 10.16
N ASN A 212 -8.32 -12.95 10.16
CA ASN A 212 -7.36 -12.71 9.08
C ASN A 212 -5.94 -13.15 9.44
N ILE A 213 -5.75 -13.77 10.60
CA ILE A 213 -4.47 -14.24 11.13
C ILE A 213 -4.52 -15.76 11.19
N PRO A 214 -3.74 -16.47 10.36
CA PRO A 214 -3.60 -17.93 10.51
C PRO A 214 -2.74 -18.27 11.73
N GLU A 215 -2.86 -19.50 12.20
CA GLU A 215 -1.90 -20.05 13.16
C GLU A 215 -0.49 -20.00 12.57
N HIS A 216 0.46 -19.70 13.44
CA HIS A 216 1.87 -19.62 13.06
C HIS A 216 2.38 -20.99 12.60
N ASP A 217 3.02 -21.00 11.43
CA ASP A 217 3.60 -22.19 10.82
C ASP A 217 5.12 -22.12 10.90
N CYS A 218 5.70 -22.91 11.81
CA CYS A 218 7.15 -22.99 11.99
C CYS A 218 7.87 -23.66 10.81
N GLY A 219 7.14 -24.40 9.96
CA GLY A 219 7.68 -25.09 8.79
C GLY A 219 7.63 -24.27 7.50
N ALA A 220 7.11 -23.05 7.55
CA ALA A 220 7.02 -22.20 6.36
C ALA A 220 8.42 -21.86 5.80
N PRO A 221 8.61 -21.86 4.46
CA PRO A 221 9.88 -21.48 3.83
C PRO A 221 10.38 -20.10 4.24
N ILE A 222 9.47 -19.16 4.44
CA ILE A 222 9.73 -17.86 5.08
C ILE A 222 8.73 -17.74 6.24
N PRO A 223 9.21 -17.62 7.49
CA PRO A 223 8.34 -17.47 8.64
C PRO A 223 7.44 -16.23 8.50
N GLY A 224 6.16 -16.37 8.82
CA GLY A 224 5.26 -15.24 8.91
C GLY A 224 5.40 -14.54 10.27
N ARG A 225 5.01 -13.26 10.33
CA ARG A 225 4.93 -12.52 11.60
C ARG A 225 4.00 -13.22 12.59
N ILE A 226 4.39 -13.28 13.84
CA ILE A 226 3.58 -13.81 14.93
C ILE A 226 2.65 -12.70 15.41
N PHE A 227 1.37 -12.80 15.04
CA PHE A 227 0.32 -11.91 15.53
C PHE A 227 -0.37 -12.49 16.77
N ALA A 228 -0.99 -11.64 17.57
CA ALA A 228 -1.85 -12.08 18.67
C ALA A 228 -3.19 -12.64 18.16
N GLY A 229 -3.70 -13.68 18.81
CA GLY A 229 -5.05 -14.20 18.65
C GLY A 229 -5.38 -14.74 17.25
N PRO A 230 -4.65 -15.74 16.73
CA PRO A 230 -4.96 -16.37 15.44
C PRO A 230 -6.35 -17.00 15.46
N GLY A 231 -7.11 -16.81 14.36
CA GLY A 231 -8.48 -17.32 14.22
C GLY A 231 -8.83 -17.69 12.78
N LEU A 232 -7.82 -17.78 11.88
CA LEU A 232 -7.98 -18.19 10.50
C LEU A 232 -7.38 -19.59 10.32
N ALA A 233 -8.18 -20.53 9.82
CA ALA A 233 -7.69 -21.87 9.52
C ALA A 233 -6.81 -21.88 8.27
N GLN A 234 -5.80 -22.75 8.25
CA GLN A 234 -5.07 -23.09 7.05
C GLN A 234 -5.98 -23.87 6.08
N PRO A 235 -5.77 -23.75 4.75
CA PRO A 235 -6.57 -24.50 3.80
C PRO A 235 -6.35 -26.02 3.99
N PRO A 236 -7.41 -26.83 3.96
CA PRO A 236 -7.29 -28.28 4.11
C PRO A 236 -6.36 -28.89 3.07
N GLY A 237 -5.51 -29.84 3.49
CA GLY A 237 -4.61 -30.57 2.60
C GLY A 237 -3.39 -29.77 2.12
N THR A 238 -3.15 -28.58 2.64
CA THR A 238 -1.93 -27.81 2.34
C THR A 238 -0.79 -28.23 3.28
N SER A 239 0.43 -28.15 2.75
CA SER A 239 1.66 -28.39 3.51
C SER A 239 2.65 -27.26 3.21
N PRO A 240 3.37 -26.72 4.21
CA PRO A 240 4.41 -25.73 4.00
C PRO A 240 5.49 -26.16 3.00
N ALA A 241 5.81 -27.45 2.96
CA ALA A 241 6.78 -28.01 2.01
C ALA A 241 6.33 -27.94 0.54
N GLN A 242 5.02 -27.76 0.31
CA GLN A 242 4.44 -27.63 -1.04
C GLN A 242 4.13 -26.18 -1.40
N ASP A 243 4.39 -25.23 -0.49
CA ASP A 243 4.18 -23.80 -0.75
C ASP A 243 5.18 -23.30 -1.78
N ASN A 244 4.69 -23.04 -3.00
CA ASN A 244 5.52 -22.56 -4.10
C ASN A 244 5.38 -21.06 -4.34
N ALA A 245 5.10 -20.29 -3.27
CA ALA A 245 5.14 -18.85 -3.35
C ALA A 245 6.53 -18.33 -3.72
N ILE A 246 6.57 -17.28 -4.50
CA ILE A 246 7.79 -16.50 -4.74
C ILE A 246 7.85 -15.34 -3.75
N ILE A 247 9.06 -14.93 -3.43
CA ILE A 247 9.30 -13.68 -2.71
C ILE A 247 9.84 -12.66 -3.69
N LEU A 248 9.19 -11.53 -3.72
CA LEU A 248 9.58 -10.37 -4.50
C LEU A 248 10.12 -9.30 -3.55
N VAL A 249 11.18 -8.64 -3.92
CA VAL A 249 11.70 -7.46 -3.23
C VAL A 249 11.53 -6.24 -4.12
N LEU A 250 10.92 -5.20 -3.57
CA LEU A 250 10.74 -3.90 -4.18
C LEU A 250 11.78 -2.94 -3.59
N GLY A 251 12.52 -2.21 -4.43
CA GLY A 251 13.54 -1.28 -3.96
C GLY A 251 13.62 -0.02 -4.80
N SER A 252 14.23 1.00 -4.22
CA SER A 252 14.45 2.33 -4.79
C SER A 252 15.93 2.72 -4.75
N GLU A 253 16.30 3.72 -5.53
CA GLU A 253 17.68 4.27 -5.54
C GLU A 253 17.97 5.09 -4.27
N ALA A 254 16.95 5.72 -3.69
CA ALA A 254 17.04 6.52 -2.49
C ALA A 254 16.11 5.96 -1.38
N GLU A 255 16.34 6.39 -0.13
CA GLU A 255 15.52 6.04 1.04
C GLU A 255 14.86 7.28 1.66
N ASP A 256 14.70 8.34 0.88
CA ASP A 256 14.00 9.54 1.31
C ASP A 256 12.47 9.36 1.32
N ARG A 257 11.78 10.35 1.85
CA ARG A 257 10.30 10.33 1.96
C ARG A 257 9.59 10.18 0.62
N LEU A 258 10.16 10.74 -0.45
CA LEU A 258 9.60 10.59 -1.81
C LEU A 258 9.72 9.16 -2.30
N ALA A 259 10.89 8.54 -2.09
CA ALA A 259 11.13 7.14 -2.42
C ALA A 259 10.19 6.20 -1.64
N GLN A 260 9.99 6.45 -0.34
CA GLN A 260 9.05 5.71 0.50
C GLN A 260 7.60 5.85 0.02
N LEU A 261 7.16 7.07 -0.33
CA LEU A 261 5.81 7.32 -0.85
C LEU A 261 5.60 6.58 -2.17
N ARG A 262 6.54 6.68 -3.12
CA ARG A 262 6.51 5.97 -4.41
C ARG A 262 6.56 4.45 -4.25
N ALA A 263 7.34 3.94 -3.31
CA ALA A 263 7.37 2.52 -3.00
C ALA A 263 6.01 2.03 -2.46
N GLY A 264 5.30 2.86 -1.70
CA GLY A 264 3.93 2.59 -1.27
C GLY A 264 2.94 2.54 -2.44
N GLU A 265 3.01 3.50 -3.37
CA GLU A 265 2.24 3.50 -4.61
C GLU A 265 2.51 2.24 -5.43
N ALA A 266 3.78 1.88 -5.62
CA ALA A 266 4.19 0.69 -6.36
C ALA A 266 3.75 -0.61 -5.67
N THR A 267 3.87 -0.69 -4.35
CA THR A 267 3.35 -1.82 -3.57
C THR A 267 1.87 -2.03 -3.85
N SER A 268 1.08 -0.96 -3.80
CA SER A 268 -0.35 -1.02 -4.12
C SER A 268 -0.59 -1.47 -5.56
N ALA A 269 0.14 -0.92 -6.53
CA ALA A 269 0.01 -1.29 -7.94
C ALA A 269 0.29 -2.79 -8.16
N LEU A 270 1.35 -3.32 -7.54
CA LEU A 270 1.70 -4.74 -7.58
C LEU A 270 0.61 -5.63 -6.96
N LEU A 271 0.09 -5.23 -5.80
CA LEU A 271 -0.96 -5.99 -5.11
C LEU A 271 -2.28 -6.01 -5.89
N LEU A 272 -2.64 -4.91 -6.56
CA LEU A 272 -3.82 -4.87 -7.43
C LEU A 272 -3.59 -5.70 -8.69
N THR A 273 -2.43 -5.59 -9.32
CA THR A 273 -2.05 -6.39 -10.50
C THR A 273 -2.07 -7.89 -10.18
N ALA A 274 -1.49 -8.31 -9.06
CA ALA A 274 -1.57 -9.69 -8.60
C ALA A 274 -3.02 -10.13 -8.39
N THR A 275 -3.87 -9.27 -7.84
CA THR A 275 -5.31 -9.54 -7.64
C THR A 275 -6.05 -9.70 -8.96
N VAL A 276 -5.76 -8.87 -9.97
CA VAL A 276 -6.31 -9.01 -11.33
C VAL A 276 -5.92 -10.34 -11.96
N MET A 277 -4.67 -10.77 -11.77
CA MET A 277 -4.16 -12.06 -12.25
C MET A 277 -4.71 -13.27 -11.48
N GLY A 278 -5.43 -13.06 -10.35
CA GLY A 278 -5.92 -14.14 -9.50
C GLY A 278 -4.89 -14.68 -8.51
N LEU A 279 -3.73 -14.02 -8.38
CA LEU A 279 -2.69 -14.37 -7.42
C LEU A 279 -3.04 -13.90 -6.01
N ALA A 280 -2.72 -14.71 -5.03
CA ALA A 280 -2.69 -14.33 -3.63
C ALA A 280 -1.40 -13.58 -3.31
N SER A 281 -1.47 -12.64 -2.37
CA SER A 281 -0.31 -11.84 -2.00
C SER A 281 -0.30 -11.49 -0.51
N CYS A 282 0.91 -11.33 0.04
CA CYS A 282 1.13 -10.93 1.42
C CYS A 282 2.39 -10.05 1.51
N PRO A 283 2.29 -8.78 1.92
CA PRO A 283 3.44 -7.97 2.32
C PRO A 283 4.17 -8.59 3.52
N ILE A 284 5.49 -8.52 3.50
CA ILE A 284 6.39 -8.94 4.58
C ILE A 284 7.22 -7.72 4.98
N THR A 285 6.89 -7.10 6.09
CA THR A 285 7.55 -5.86 6.55
C THR A 285 8.53 -6.11 7.69
N GLU A 286 8.31 -7.10 8.52
CA GLU A 286 9.05 -7.37 9.75
C GLU A 286 10.59 -7.27 9.63
N PRO A 287 11.26 -7.86 8.62
CA PRO A 287 12.71 -7.72 8.47
C PRO A 287 13.17 -6.32 8.01
N LEU A 288 12.24 -5.45 7.61
CA LEU A 288 12.53 -4.08 7.18
C LEU A 288 12.25 -3.03 8.28
N GLU A 289 11.63 -3.44 9.39
CA GLU A 289 11.27 -2.57 10.52
C GLU A 289 12.46 -2.30 11.44
N ILE A 290 13.41 -3.22 11.50
CA ILE A 290 14.60 -3.16 12.35
C ILE A 290 15.79 -2.75 11.47
N PRO A 291 16.54 -1.68 11.80
CA PRO A 291 17.66 -1.19 10.99
C PRO A 291 18.66 -2.27 10.60
N GLU A 292 19.11 -3.11 11.56
CA GLU A 292 20.13 -4.13 11.35
C GLU A 292 19.67 -5.25 10.41
N THR A 293 18.39 -5.62 10.46
CA THR A 293 17.83 -6.62 9.54
C THR A 293 17.48 -6.02 8.19
N ARG A 294 17.09 -4.75 8.13
CA ARG A 294 16.90 -4.00 6.88
C ARG A 294 18.21 -3.86 6.11
N ASP A 295 19.32 -3.52 6.80
CA ASP A 295 20.65 -3.48 6.19
C ASP A 295 21.06 -4.88 5.68
N ALA A 296 20.79 -5.94 6.44
CA ALA A 296 21.05 -7.30 5.98
C ALA A 296 20.21 -7.68 4.74
N VAL A 297 18.94 -7.25 4.65
CA VAL A 297 18.16 -7.42 3.41
C VAL A 297 18.77 -6.66 2.27
N ARG A 298 19.27 -5.44 2.51
CA ARG A 298 19.95 -4.63 1.50
C ARG A 298 21.21 -5.32 0.96
N ASP A 299 22.05 -5.81 1.85
CA ASP A 299 23.37 -6.35 1.49
C ASP A 299 23.28 -7.77 0.92
N ASP A 300 22.47 -8.64 1.54
CA ASP A 300 22.44 -10.07 1.25
C ASP A 300 21.35 -10.46 0.23
N VAL A 301 20.28 -9.65 0.09
CA VAL A 301 19.10 -9.98 -0.73
C VAL A 301 18.95 -9.01 -1.90
N TRP A 302 19.05 -7.71 -1.66
CA TRP A 302 18.89 -6.67 -2.68
C TRP A 302 20.14 -6.45 -3.52
N GLY A 303 21.35 -6.48 -2.91
CA GLY A 303 22.63 -6.33 -3.59
C GLY A 303 23.26 -4.95 -3.46
N ALA A 304 23.25 -4.36 -2.27
CA ALA A 304 24.00 -3.18 -1.82
C ALA A 304 23.78 -1.84 -2.56
N GLN A 305 23.31 -1.85 -3.81
CA GLN A 305 22.98 -0.63 -4.55
C GLN A 305 21.50 -0.32 -4.45
N GLY A 306 21.15 0.76 -3.76
CA GLY A 306 19.75 1.13 -3.48
C GLY A 306 19.25 0.57 -2.15
N TYR A 307 17.93 0.68 -1.94
CA TYR A 307 17.29 0.44 -0.66
C TYR A 307 16.07 -0.45 -0.81
N PRO A 308 15.99 -1.59 -0.09
CA PRO A 308 14.79 -2.42 -0.09
C PRO A 308 13.65 -1.69 0.60
N GLN A 309 12.52 -1.56 -0.07
CA GLN A 309 11.37 -0.85 0.43
C GLN A 309 10.25 -1.77 0.90
N MET A 310 10.04 -2.90 0.24
CA MET A 310 8.98 -3.84 0.57
C MET A 310 9.36 -5.25 0.11
N LEU A 311 9.00 -6.25 0.91
CA LEU A 311 9.00 -7.64 0.50
C LEU A 311 7.56 -8.10 0.29
N LEU A 312 7.33 -8.87 -0.77
CA LEU A 312 6.01 -9.40 -1.11
C LEU A 312 6.11 -10.91 -1.35
N ARG A 313 5.29 -11.67 -0.64
CA ARG A 313 5.06 -13.07 -0.94
C ARG A 313 3.89 -13.16 -1.90
N VAL A 314 4.08 -13.80 -3.06
CA VAL A 314 3.08 -13.90 -4.14
C VAL A 314 2.99 -15.34 -4.62
N GLY A 315 1.79 -15.81 -4.90
CA GLY A 315 1.57 -17.17 -5.39
C GLY A 315 0.09 -17.47 -5.60
N TRP A 316 -0.24 -18.72 -5.87
CA TRP A 316 -1.61 -19.15 -6.04
C TRP A 316 -2.18 -19.63 -4.71
N ALA A 317 -3.35 -19.10 -4.32
CA ALA A 317 -4.07 -19.67 -3.19
C ALA A 317 -4.36 -21.17 -3.43
N ALA A 318 -4.41 -21.95 -2.38
CA ALA A 318 -4.81 -23.35 -2.51
C ALA A 318 -6.27 -23.43 -2.99
N ASP A 319 -6.60 -24.43 -3.83
CA ASP A 319 -7.97 -24.60 -4.36
C ASP A 319 -9.00 -24.83 -3.24
N SER A 320 -8.56 -25.44 -2.13
CA SER A 320 -9.38 -25.64 -0.91
C SER A 320 -9.51 -24.39 -0.02
N ALA A 321 -8.86 -23.29 -0.39
CA ALA A 321 -8.87 -22.09 0.43
C ALA A 321 -10.22 -21.37 0.37
N ALA A 322 -10.88 -21.22 1.51
CA ALA A 322 -12.06 -20.38 1.62
C ALA A 322 -11.72 -18.90 1.34
N ALA A 323 -12.69 -18.15 0.84
CA ALA A 323 -12.54 -16.72 0.61
C ALA A 323 -12.18 -15.99 1.93
N LEU A 324 -11.18 -15.10 1.84
CA LEU A 324 -10.77 -14.31 3.00
C LEU A 324 -11.79 -13.21 3.29
N PRO A 325 -12.19 -13.06 4.57
CA PRO A 325 -13.04 -11.95 4.96
C PRO A 325 -12.31 -10.61 4.75
N PRO A 326 -13.05 -9.54 4.43
CA PRO A 326 -12.46 -8.21 4.33
C PRO A 326 -11.99 -7.74 5.71
N THR A 327 -10.83 -7.08 5.75
CA THR A 327 -10.43 -6.32 6.94
C THR A 327 -11.29 -5.06 7.07
N PRO A 328 -11.66 -4.66 8.31
CA PRO A 328 -12.43 -3.44 8.53
C PRO A 328 -11.65 -2.19 8.13
N ARG A 329 -12.37 -1.08 7.96
CA ARG A 329 -11.81 0.24 7.70
C ARG A 329 -12.42 1.27 8.64
N ARG A 330 -11.64 2.33 8.93
CA ARG A 330 -12.11 3.53 9.62
C ARG A 330 -13.26 4.14 8.82
N ALA A 331 -14.21 4.77 9.49
CA ALA A 331 -15.28 5.47 8.79
C ALA A 331 -14.71 6.64 7.98
N LEU A 332 -15.33 6.98 6.86
CA LEU A 332 -14.83 8.04 5.99
C LEU A 332 -14.77 9.39 6.73
N CYS A 333 -15.77 9.66 7.58
CA CYS A 333 -15.80 10.86 8.42
C CYS A 333 -14.66 10.94 9.46
N ASP A 334 -13.99 9.81 9.78
CA ASP A 334 -12.85 9.80 10.70
C ASP A 334 -11.53 10.13 10.01
N VAL A 335 -11.50 10.10 8.68
CA VAL A 335 -10.29 10.23 7.86
C VAL A 335 -10.39 11.27 6.75
N VAL A 336 -11.56 11.87 6.54
CA VAL A 336 -11.81 12.90 5.51
C VAL A 336 -12.30 14.18 6.17
N GLU A 337 -11.63 15.26 5.85
CA GLU A 337 -12.02 16.64 6.19
C GLU A 337 -12.45 17.35 4.91
N TRP A 338 -13.62 17.99 4.95
CA TRP A 338 -14.11 18.83 3.86
C TRP A 338 -13.82 20.29 4.21
N ALA A 339 -13.07 20.97 3.34
CA ALA A 339 -12.92 22.41 3.48
C ALA A 339 -14.32 23.06 3.33
N GLY A 340 -14.66 23.89 4.30
CA GLY A 340 -15.93 24.59 4.27
C GLY A 340 -16.11 25.45 2.99
N PRO A 341 -17.34 25.88 2.73
CA PRO A 341 -17.70 26.64 1.55
C PRO A 341 -16.96 27.98 1.44
#